data_92ba965921942c88d99d43cfc0ff08b0
#
_entry.id   92ba965921942c88d99d43cfc0ff08b0
#
_cell.length_a   1.000
_cell.length_b   1.000
_cell.length_c   1.000
_cell.angle_alpha   90.00
_cell.angle_beta   90.00
_cell.angle_gamma   90.00
#
_symmetry.space_group_name_H-M   'P 1'
#
loop_
_entity.id
_entity.type
_entity.pdbx_description
1 polymer ?
#
loop_
_entity_poly.entity_id
_entity_poly.type
_entity_poly.pdbx_seq_one_letter_code
_entity_poly.pdbx_strand_id
1 'polypeptide(L)'
;MITNANPRPKVYSPHTAIDAARGGLGDWLADVVTGTPVDPSELEASAPPTSNVPANELEPENPFDGEKGEDNESLAPPARPSYMLQHHPSQLTLNDTALALGRSAHKRYPITATKVDGHPGAGMGRIVRFDKPVPLTAIIDRIGLGLGNPKGFPIAVPQGKQASDMEISSVGICAGSGGGLFSQMEKDGEEVDLYFTGELSHHEALAAIEKGKCVICLFHSNTERGFLHGVLKGQLEETIAEEWERVRKEELQTDGVSEELKESLEDEHFDVAVSEVDRDPYGIMIAKSEV
;
A
#
# COMPACT_ATOMS: atom_id res chain seq x y z
N MET A 1 45.59 -4.94 -6.03
CA MET A 1 44.78 -5.08 -4.81
C MET A 1 43.50 -4.31 -5.07
N ILE A 2 42.43 -4.99 -5.49
CA ILE A 2 41.12 -4.39 -5.67
C ILE A 2 40.55 -4.28 -4.26
N THR A 3 40.48 -3.05 -3.75
CA THR A 3 39.74 -2.79 -2.53
C THR A 3 38.27 -3.02 -2.87
N ASN A 4 37.68 -4.07 -2.32
CA ASN A 4 36.22 -4.28 -2.31
C ASN A 4 35.58 -3.06 -1.65
N ALA A 5 35.32 -2.03 -2.44
CA ALA A 5 34.42 -0.99 -2.06
C ALA A 5 33.03 -1.65 -2.00
N ASN A 6 32.60 -2.00 -0.79
CA ASN A 6 31.27 -2.54 -0.55
C ASN A 6 30.26 -1.60 -1.24
N PRO A 7 29.62 -2.02 -2.34
CA PRO A 7 28.75 -1.11 -3.08
C PRO A 7 27.63 -0.71 -2.13
N ARG A 8 27.51 0.59 -1.90
CA ARG A 8 26.42 1.10 -1.06
C ARG A 8 25.09 0.69 -1.71
N PRO A 9 24.16 0.09 -0.97
CA PRO A 9 22.87 -0.28 -1.52
C PRO A 9 22.18 0.95 -2.09
N LYS A 10 21.52 0.78 -3.24
CA LYS A 10 20.65 1.81 -3.79
C LYS A 10 19.31 1.69 -3.06
N VAL A 11 18.79 2.80 -2.57
CA VAL A 11 17.47 2.85 -1.94
C VAL A 11 16.46 3.29 -2.99
N TYR A 12 15.43 2.47 -3.19
CA TYR A 12 14.28 2.79 -4.01
C TYR A 12 13.07 3.02 -3.12
N SER A 13 12.49 4.21 -3.19
CA SER A 13 11.32 4.62 -2.40
C SER A 13 10.28 5.25 -3.34
N PRO A 14 9.38 4.45 -3.92
CA PRO A 14 8.47 4.91 -4.95
C PRO A 14 7.35 5.84 -4.46
N HIS A 15 7.07 5.88 -3.15
CA HIS A 15 6.05 6.73 -2.52
C HIS A 15 4.71 6.70 -3.30
N THR A 16 4.13 7.87 -3.61
CA THR A 16 2.82 8.00 -4.29
C THR A 16 2.75 7.36 -5.68
N ALA A 17 3.86 7.03 -6.31
CA ALA A 17 3.84 6.36 -7.60
C ALA A 17 3.18 4.98 -7.55
N ILE A 18 3.42 4.23 -6.46
CA ILE A 18 2.78 2.92 -6.28
C ILE A 18 1.32 3.03 -5.85
N ASP A 19 0.90 4.13 -5.23
CA ASP A 19 -0.50 4.37 -4.87
C ASP A 19 -1.36 4.58 -6.12
N ALA A 20 -0.81 5.32 -7.10
CA ALA A 20 -1.50 5.65 -8.34
C ALA A 20 -1.38 4.56 -9.40
N ALA A 21 -0.40 3.69 -9.32
CA ALA A 21 -0.15 2.65 -10.31
C ALA A 21 -1.32 1.67 -10.41
N ARG A 22 -1.66 1.28 -11.66
CA ARG A 22 -2.52 0.13 -11.91
C ARG A 22 -1.80 -1.13 -11.44
N GLY A 23 -2.50 -2.01 -10.71
CA GLY A 23 -1.89 -3.17 -10.05
C GLY A 23 -0.96 -2.80 -8.89
N GLY A 24 -0.94 -1.54 -8.48
CA GLY A 24 -0.17 -1.03 -7.36
C GLY A 24 -0.88 -1.21 -6.01
N LEU A 25 -0.47 -0.40 -5.06
CA LEU A 25 -0.87 -0.51 -3.66
C LEU A 25 -2.39 -0.43 -3.44
N GLY A 26 -3.07 0.49 -4.14
CA GLY A 26 -4.53 0.61 -4.03
C GLY A 26 -5.27 -0.63 -4.53
N ASP A 27 -4.81 -1.25 -5.61
CA ASP A 27 -5.40 -2.48 -6.14
C ASP A 27 -5.12 -3.67 -5.23
N TRP A 28 -3.92 -3.77 -4.68
CA TRP A 28 -3.58 -4.80 -3.70
C TRP A 28 -4.45 -4.72 -2.43
N LEU A 29 -4.66 -3.52 -1.87
CA LEU A 29 -5.58 -3.35 -0.74
C LEU A 29 -7.02 -3.70 -1.11
N ALA A 30 -7.44 -3.42 -2.34
CA ALA A 30 -8.75 -3.82 -2.83
C ALA A 30 -8.86 -5.36 -2.96
N ASP A 31 -7.80 -6.05 -3.39
CA ASP A 31 -7.75 -7.52 -3.41
C ASP A 31 -7.90 -8.10 -2.00
N VAL A 32 -7.23 -7.52 -1.01
CA VAL A 32 -7.38 -7.90 0.40
C VAL A 32 -8.84 -7.78 0.84
N VAL A 33 -9.48 -6.65 0.58
CA VAL A 33 -10.87 -6.38 0.98
C VAL A 33 -11.85 -7.32 0.31
N THR A 34 -11.64 -7.62 -0.96
CA THR A 34 -12.58 -8.41 -1.79
C THR A 34 -12.30 -9.92 -1.75
N GLY A 35 -11.11 -10.32 -1.30
CA GLY A 35 -10.64 -11.71 -1.35
C GLY A 35 -10.33 -12.17 -2.78
N THR A 36 -10.17 -11.25 -3.72
CA THR A 36 -10.01 -11.57 -5.15
C THR A 36 -8.83 -10.82 -5.73
N PRO A 37 -7.72 -11.50 -6.09
CA PRO A 37 -6.73 -10.94 -7.00
C PRO A 37 -7.41 -10.59 -8.33
N VAL A 38 -7.18 -9.37 -8.83
CA VAL A 38 -7.74 -8.96 -10.12
C VAL A 38 -6.79 -9.39 -11.23
N ASP A 39 -7.36 -10.03 -12.25
CA ASP A 39 -6.67 -10.17 -13.52
C ASP A 39 -6.46 -8.77 -14.12
N PRO A 40 -5.21 -8.39 -14.45
CA PRO A 40 -4.91 -7.10 -15.06
C PRO A 40 -5.74 -6.77 -16.31
N SER A 41 -6.21 -7.78 -17.04
CA SER A 41 -7.06 -7.61 -18.22
C SER A 41 -8.49 -7.16 -17.90
N GLU A 42 -9.00 -7.44 -16.70
CA GLU A 42 -10.36 -7.05 -16.29
C GLU A 42 -10.43 -5.57 -15.84
N LEU A 43 -9.30 -4.95 -15.50
CA LEU A 43 -9.24 -3.54 -15.12
C LEU A 43 -9.54 -2.57 -16.26
N GLU A 44 -9.47 -3.02 -17.53
CA GLU A 44 -9.77 -2.18 -18.71
C GLU A 44 -11.25 -1.89 -18.90
N ALA A 45 -12.13 -2.73 -18.37
CA ALA A 45 -13.57 -2.64 -18.60
C ALA A 45 -14.32 -1.65 -17.68
N SER A 46 -13.67 -1.07 -16.68
CA SER A 46 -14.32 -0.27 -15.62
C SER A 46 -13.88 1.20 -15.57
N ALA A 47 -13.58 1.84 -16.70
CA ALA A 47 -13.26 3.26 -16.71
C ALA A 47 -14.52 4.09 -16.38
N PRO A 48 -14.44 5.05 -15.41
CA PRO A 48 -15.56 5.92 -15.10
C PRO A 48 -15.86 6.89 -16.24
N PRO A 49 -17.10 7.41 -16.34
CA PRO A 49 -17.41 8.46 -17.28
C PRO A 49 -16.54 9.69 -16.99
N THR A 50 -15.88 10.21 -18.01
CA THR A 50 -14.96 11.33 -17.92
C THR A 50 -15.64 12.58 -17.40
N SER A 51 -15.40 12.95 -16.13
CA SER A 51 -15.61 14.30 -15.64
C SER A 51 -14.37 15.13 -15.94
N ASN A 52 -14.53 16.16 -16.75
CA ASN A 52 -13.48 17.12 -17.06
C ASN A 52 -13.26 18.05 -15.86
N VAL A 53 -12.24 17.79 -15.08
CA VAL A 53 -11.71 18.76 -14.11
C VAL A 53 -10.22 18.96 -14.40
N PRO A 54 -9.74 20.19 -14.61
CA PRO A 54 -8.33 20.44 -14.90
C PRO A 54 -7.47 20.16 -13.66
N ALA A 55 -6.41 19.39 -13.88
CA ALA A 55 -5.38 19.19 -12.88
C ALA A 55 -4.65 20.51 -12.64
N ASN A 56 -4.88 21.13 -11.49
CA ASN A 56 -4.06 22.22 -10.99
C ASN A 56 -3.78 22.02 -9.50
N GLU A 57 -2.50 21.83 -9.24
CA GLU A 57 -1.76 22.16 -8.02
C GLU A 57 -2.40 21.81 -6.68
N LEU A 58 -2.04 20.66 -6.14
CA LEU A 58 -1.99 20.41 -4.70
C LEU A 58 -0.70 19.63 -4.41
N GLU A 59 0.42 20.32 -4.36
CA GLU A 59 1.55 19.84 -3.56
C GLU A 59 1.23 20.14 -2.09
N PRO A 60 1.17 19.14 -1.20
CA PRO A 60 1.08 19.41 0.23
C PRO A 60 2.45 19.95 0.68
N GLU A 61 2.47 21.18 1.21
CA GLU A 61 3.63 21.72 1.90
C GLU A 61 4.02 20.78 3.04
N ASN A 62 5.26 20.32 3.01
CA ASN A 62 5.86 19.47 4.03
C ASN A 62 6.29 20.39 5.20
N PRO A 63 5.68 20.31 6.41
CA PRO A 63 6.00 21.21 7.51
C PRO A 63 7.32 20.89 8.23
N PHE A 64 8.16 20.01 7.70
CA PHE A 64 9.40 19.54 8.31
C PHE A 64 10.67 19.84 7.49
N ASP A 65 10.77 21.00 6.82
CA ASP A 65 12.04 21.49 6.33
C ASP A 65 12.69 22.37 7.42
N GLY A 66 13.35 21.72 8.36
CA GLY A 66 14.06 22.38 9.45
C GLY A 66 15.11 21.48 10.09
N GLU A 67 16.36 21.86 9.81
CA GLU A 67 17.59 21.56 10.55
C GLU A 67 18.36 20.28 10.25
N LYS A 68 19.48 20.53 9.55
CA LYS A 68 20.66 19.66 9.47
C LYS A 68 21.32 19.60 10.85
N GLY A 69 21.32 18.42 11.45
CA GLY A 69 22.18 18.05 12.58
C GLY A 69 23.08 16.92 12.14
N GLU A 70 24.37 17.22 12.00
CA GLU A 70 25.44 16.20 11.94
C GLU A 70 25.53 15.57 13.32
N ASP A 71 25.36 14.24 13.39
CA ASP A 71 26.14 13.42 14.31
C ASP A 71 25.90 11.94 14.00
N ASN A 72 26.97 11.31 13.57
CA ASN A 72 27.04 9.95 13.08
C ASN A 72 27.45 9.05 14.25
N GLU A 73 26.52 8.62 15.07
CA GLU A 73 26.70 7.48 15.96
C GLU A 73 25.69 6.39 15.61
N SER A 74 26.22 5.26 15.19
CA SER A 74 25.49 4.01 14.96
C SER A 74 24.87 3.54 16.27
N LEU A 75 23.71 4.07 16.63
CA LEU A 75 22.87 3.57 17.71
C LEU A 75 22.00 2.46 17.18
N ALA A 76 22.24 1.23 17.65
CA ALA A 76 21.27 0.17 17.51
C ALA A 76 19.91 0.68 18.03
N PRO A 77 18.81 0.44 17.29
CA PRO A 77 17.49 0.91 17.70
C PRO A 77 17.20 0.39 19.12
N PRO A 78 16.63 1.21 20.02
CA PRO A 78 16.34 0.81 21.38
C PRO A 78 15.44 -0.43 21.38
N ALA A 79 15.83 -1.45 22.17
CA ALA A 79 15.06 -2.66 22.32
C ALA A 79 13.64 -2.29 22.77
N ARG A 80 12.63 -2.73 22.03
CA ARG A 80 11.23 -2.47 22.40
C ARG A 80 10.88 -3.22 23.67
N PRO A 81 10.08 -2.63 24.56
CA PRO A 81 9.50 -3.34 25.67
C PRO A 81 8.79 -4.62 25.19
N SER A 82 8.95 -5.72 25.91
CA SER A 82 8.42 -7.04 25.53
C SER A 82 6.88 -7.11 25.43
N TYR A 83 6.18 -6.09 25.91
CA TYR A 83 4.73 -5.97 25.84
C TYR A 83 4.23 -5.22 24.57
N MET A 84 5.13 -4.64 23.77
CA MET A 84 4.73 -4.07 22.48
C MET A 84 4.72 -5.16 21.42
N LEU A 85 3.53 -5.52 20.99
CA LEU A 85 3.37 -6.43 19.88
C LEU A 85 3.82 -5.75 18.60
N GLN A 86 4.78 -6.35 17.91
CA GLN A 86 5.22 -5.88 16.63
C GLN A 86 4.28 -6.41 15.55
N HIS A 87 3.70 -5.51 14.77
CA HIS A 87 3.07 -5.88 13.53
C HIS A 87 4.14 -5.81 12.43
N HIS A 88 4.49 -6.96 11.92
CA HIS A 88 5.17 -7.07 10.64
C HIS A 88 4.15 -7.64 9.66
N PRO A 89 3.58 -6.82 8.79
CA PRO A 89 2.76 -7.31 7.69
C PRO A 89 3.57 -8.04 6.62
N SER A 90 4.84 -8.32 6.91
CA SER A 90 5.85 -8.78 5.96
C SER A 90 5.69 -10.21 5.46
N GLN A 91 4.62 -10.93 5.77
CA GLN A 91 4.60 -12.37 5.47
C GLN A 91 3.37 -12.88 4.74
N LEU A 92 2.62 -12.02 4.06
CA LEU A 92 1.44 -12.56 3.41
C LEU A 92 1.33 -12.18 1.94
N THR A 93 1.79 -13.11 1.20
CA THR A 93 0.98 -13.60 0.08
C THR A 93 -0.47 -13.73 0.54
N LEU A 94 -1.42 -13.29 -0.29
CA LEU A 94 -2.82 -13.71 -0.17
C LEU A 94 -2.84 -15.24 -0.22
N ASN A 95 -2.61 -15.88 0.94
CA ASN A 95 -2.50 -17.31 1.06
C ASN A 95 -3.88 -17.93 0.79
N ASP A 96 -3.88 -19.20 0.41
CA ASP A 96 -5.07 -20.05 0.27
C ASP A 96 -6.06 -19.88 1.42
N THR A 97 -5.59 -19.46 2.61
CA THR A 97 -6.41 -19.17 3.79
C THR A 97 -7.28 -17.91 3.64
N ALA A 98 -6.77 -16.85 3.02
CA ALA A 98 -7.58 -15.67 2.73
C ALA A 98 -8.60 -15.96 1.60
N LEU A 99 -8.23 -16.82 0.67
CA LEU A 99 -9.14 -17.34 -0.36
C LEU A 99 -10.25 -18.23 0.24
N ALA A 100 -10.01 -18.87 1.39
CA ALA A 100 -11.01 -19.65 2.11
C ALA A 100 -12.16 -18.80 2.69
N LEU A 101 -11.95 -17.49 2.91
CA LEU A 101 -13.01 -16.56 3.33
C LEU A 101 -13.96 -16.14 2.19
N GLY A 102 -13.78 -16.71 1.00
CA GLY A 102 -14.61 -16.45 -0.17
C GLY A 102 -14.25 -15.16 -0.89
N ARG A 103 -14.62 -15.15 -2.16
CA ARG A 103 -14.43 -14.00 -3.07
C ARG A 103 -15.75 -13.25 -3.20
N SER A 104 -15.66 -11.91 -3.30
CA SER A 104 -16.83 -11.08 -3.55
C SER A 104 -16.73 -10.43 -4.92
N ALA A 105 -17.67 -10.75 -5.80
CA ALA A 105 -17.79 -10.10 -7.09
C ALA A 105 -18.00 -8.59 -6.91
N HIS A 106 -17.27 -7.79 -7.65
CA HIS A 106 -17.23 -6.34 -7.49
C HIS A 106 -16.73 -5.63 -8.73
N LYS A 107 -16.95 -4.31 -8.78
CA LYS A 107 -16.26 -3.38 -9.68
C LYS A 107 -15.32 -2.51 -8.87
N ARG A 108 -14.19 -2.11 -9.46
CA ARG A 108 -13.27 -1.18 -8.84
C ARG A 108 -12.79 -0.13 -9.83
N TYR A 109 -12.52 1.07 -9.33
CA TYR A 109 -11.96 2.19 -10.07
C TYR A 109 -11.27 3.16 -9.11
N PRO A 110 -10.35 4.01 -9.61
CA PRO A 110 -9.66 4.97 -8.75
C PRO A 110 -10.63 6.04 -8.21
N ILE A 111 -10.39 6.52 -6.98
CA ILE A 111 -11.09 7.68 -6.41
C ILE A 111 -10.79 8.91 -7.27
N THR A 112 -9.50 9.16 -7.55
CA THR A 112 -9.07 10.24 -8.44
C THR A 112 -8.27 9.64 -9.58
N ALA A 113 -8.85 9.63 -10.78
CA ALA A 113 -8.18 9.09 -11.95
C ALA A 113 -7.02 9.98 -12.40
N THR A 114 -5.89 9.37 -12.75
CA THR A 114 -4.73 10.05 -13.32
C THR A 114 -4.54 9.58 -14.77
N LYS A 115 -4.38 10.52 -15.69
CA LYS A 115 -4.10 10.19 -17.09
C LYS A 115 -2.59 9.95 -17.23
N VAL A 116 -2.23 8.71 -17.48
CA VAL A 116 -0.86 8.31 -17.82
C VAL A 116 -0.92 7.51 -19.11
N ASP A 117 -0.15 7.94 -20.11
CA ASP A 117 -0.14 7.28 -21.42
C ASP A 117 0.29 5.81 -21.27
N GLY A 118 -0.48 4.91 -21.87
CA GLY A 118 -0.24 3.46 -21.75
C GLY A 118 -0.69 2.80 -20.44
N HIS A 119 -1.21 3.57 -19.49
CA HIS A 119 -1.65 3.05 -18.17
C HIS A 119 -3.11 3.43 -17.85
N PRO A 120 -4.09 2.87 -18.55
CA PRO A 120 -5.50 3.11 -18.24
C PRO A 120 -5.82 2.56 -16.83
N GLY A 121 -6.67 3.29 -16.10
CA GLY A 121 -7.04 2.91 -14.72
C GLY A 121 -6.03 3.31 -13.64
N ALA A 122 -4.98 4.05 -13.99
CA ALA A 122 -4.11 4.69 -13.00
C ALA A 122 -4.87 5.78 -12.22
N GLY A 123 -4.55 5.97 -10.96
CA GLY A 123 -5.13 7.00 -10.11
C GLY A 123 -5.07 6.67 -8.62
N MET A 124 -5.29 7.69 -7.80
CA MET A 124 -5.16 7.61 -6.35
C MET A 124 -6.37 6.93 -5.71
N GLY A 125 -6.08 6.06 -4.73
CA GLY A 125 -7.08 5.28 -4.00
C GLY A 125 -7.89 4.35 -4.88
N ARG A 126 -8.84 3.65 -4.27
CA ARG A 126 -9.80 2.81 -5.02
C ARG A 126 -11.20 2.93 -4.41
N ILE A 127 -12.21 2.91 -5.26
CA ILE A 127 -13.60 2.63 -4.89
C ILE A 127 -13.88 1.20 -5.31
N VAL A 128 -14.35 0.40 -4.37
CA VAL A 128 -14.87 -0.95 -4.61
C VAL A 128 -16.40 -0.89 -4.47
N ARG A 129 -17.11 -1.44 -5.45
CA ARG A 129 -18.58 -1.61 -5.44
C ARG A 129 -18.87 -3.09 -5.52
N PHE A 130 -19.39 -3.67 -4.44
CA PHE A 130 -19.76 -5.08 -4.42
C PHE A 130 -21.08 -5.30 -5.19
N ASP A 131 -21.17 -6.42 -5.90
CA ASP A 131 -22.41 -6.83 -6.59
C ASP A 131 -23.51 -7.22 -5.59
N LYS A 132 -23.11 -7.68 -4.40
CA LYS A 132 -24.00 -7.96 -3.27
C LYS A 132 -23.35 -7.44 -1.99
N PRO A 133 -24.14 -6.90 -1.05
CA PRO A 133 -23.61 -6.47 0.23
C PRO A 133 -22.80 -7.58 0.93
N VAL A 134 -21.73 -7.19 1.60
CA VAL A 134 -20.81 -8.09 2.34
C VAL A 134 -20.83 -7.68 3.80
N PRO A 135 -20.99 -8.61 4.75
CA PRO A 135 -20.91 -8.29 6.17
C PRO A 135 -19.59 -7.61 6.52
N LEU A 136 -19.63 -6.53 7.31
CA LEU A 136 -18.41 -5.84 7.75
C LEU A 136 -17.43 -6.78 8.46
N THR A 137 -17.95 -7.75 9.21
CA THR A 137 -17.13 -8.75 9.89
C THR A 137 -16.31 -9.60 8.91
N ALA A 138 -16.87 -9.98 7.78
CA ALA A 138 -16.14 -10.72 6.75
C ALA A 138 -15.03 -9.87 6.11
N ILE A 139 -15.25 -8.57 5.94
CA ILE A 139 -14.23 -7.62 5.45
C ILE A 139 -13.12 -7.48 6.50
N ILE A 140 -13.47 -7.35 7.79
CA ILE A 140 -12.51 -7.29 8.91
C ILE A 140 -11.62 -8.54 8.92
N ASP A 141 -12.20 -9.72 8.78
CA ASP A 141 -11.45 -10.98 8.76
C ASP A 141 -10.49 -11.06 7.56
N ARG A 142 -10.94 -10.65 6.37
CA ARG A 142 -10.08 -10.57 5.17
C ARG A 142 -8.92 -9.61 5.36
N ILE A 143 -9.19 -8.42 5.90
CA ILE A 143 -8.15 -7.43 6.19
C ILE A 143 -7.18 -7.97 7.24
N GLY A 144 -7.67 -8.59 8.30
CA GLY A 144 -6.85 -9.22 9.31
C GLY A 144 -5.90 -10.27 8.70
N LEU A 145 -6.43 -11.22 7.95
CA LEU A 145 -5.65 -12.26 7.31
C LEU A 145 -4.71 -11.72 6.23
N GLY A 146 -5.22 -10.84 5.36
CA GLY A 146 -4.44 -10.29 4.24
C GLY A 146 -3.30 -9.37 4.66
N LEU A 147 -3.36 -8.81 5.88
CA LEU A 147 -2.34 -7.88 6.40
C LEU A 147 -1.57 -8.43 7.60
N GLY A 148 -1.42 -9.74 7.70
CA GLY A 148 -0.52 -10.35 8.65
C GLY A 148 -1.10 -10.64 10.03
N ASN A 149 -2.41 -10.74 10.13
CA ASN A 149 -3.08 -11.03 11.39
C ASN A 149 -2.70 -10.04 12.51
N PRO A 150 -2.88 -8.73 12.30
CA PRO A 150 -2.61 -7.76 13.35
C PRO A 150 -3.47 -8.11 14.58
N LYS A 151 -2.87 -8.02 15.77
CA LYS A 151 -3.55 -8.32 17.05
C LYS A 151 -4.73 -7.40 17.35
N GLY A 152 -4.88 -6.33 16.57
CA GLY A 152 -5.98 -5.39 16.62
C GLY A 152 -5.74 -4.17 15.75
N PHE A 153 -6.81 -3.52 15.35
CA PHE A 153 -6.78 -2.25 14.63
C PHE A 153 -8.05 -1.45 14.93
N PRO A 154 -7.96 -0.11 14.87
CA PRO A 154 -9.10 0.75 15.12
C PRO A 154 -10.23 0.56 14.10
N ILE A 155 -11.46 0.44 14.60
CA ILE A 155 -12.67 0.46 13.80
C ILE A 155 -13.62 1.51 14.38
N ALA A 156 -14.34 2.22 13.51
CA ALA A 156 -15.46 3.06 13.91
C ALA A 156 -16.72 2.61 13.17
N VAL A 157 -17.82 2.49 13.90
CA VAL A 157 -19.13 2.16 13.39
C VAL A 157 -20.12 3.23 13.81
N PRO A 158 -21.24 3.44 13.08
CA PRO A 158 -22.28 4.39 13.45
C PRO A 158 -22.81 4.15 14.87
N GLN A 159 -23.15 5.22 15.57
CA GLN A 159 -23.64 5.14 16.94
C GLN A 159 -24.89 4.23 17.03
N GLY A 160 -24.89 3.34 18.05
CA GLY A 160 -25.98 2.39 18.24
C GLY A 160 -25.96 1.17 17.32
N LYS A 161 -24.94 1.04 16.47
CA LYS A 161 -24.70 -0.14 15.63
C LYS A 161 -23.48 -0.92 16.13
N GLN A 162 -23.45 -2.21 15.81
CA GLN A 162 -22.29 -3.07 16.00
C GLN A 162 -21.72 -3.48 14.63
N ALA A 163 -20.48 -3.92 14.59
CA ALA A 163 -19.87 -4.38 13.34
C ALA A 163 -20.62 -5.56 12.72
N SER A 164 -21.23 -6.42 13.55
CA SER A 164 -22.10 -7.52 13.11
C SER A 164 -23.38 -7.09 12.42
N ASP A 165 -23.81 -5.85 12.62
CA ASP A 165 -25.09 -5.32 12.09
C ASP A 165 -24.89 -4.61 10.74
N MET A 166 -23.62 -4.46 10.30
CA MET A 166 -23.29 -3.65 9.14
C MET A 166 -23.08 -4.51 7.90
N GLU A 167 -23.82 -4.17 6.86
CA GLU A 167 -23.69 -4.72 5.50
C GLU A 167 -23.07 -3.64 4.62
N ILE A 168 -21.99 -3.98 3.91
CA ILE A 168 -21.18 -3.06 3.13
C ILE A 168 -21.36 -3.35 1.64
N SER A 169 -21.87 -2.39 0.90
CA SER A 169 -22.00 -2.44 -0.57
C SER A 169 -20.85 -1.75 -1.28
N SER A 170 -20.13 -0.88 -0.58
CA SER A 170 -19.05 -0.08 -1.19
C SER A 170 -17.97 0.31 -0.19
N VAL A 171 -16.71 0.35 -0.69
CA VAL A 171 -15.54 0.69 0.11
C VAL A 171 -14.69 1.72 -0.62
N GLY A 172 -14.35 2.81 0.08
CA GLY A 172 -13.29 3.73 -0.32
C GLY A 172 -11.98 3.31 0.32
N ILE A 173 -10.94 3.14 -0.47
CA ILE A 173 -9.63 2.62 -0.04
C ILE A 173 -8.56 3.65 -0.32
N CYS A 174 -7.76 3.96 0.69
CA CYS A 174 -6.59 4.82 0.57
C CYS A 174 -5.49 4.30 1.50
N ALA A 175 -4.32 3.98 0.96
CA ALA A 175 -3.14 3.69 1.78
C ALA A 175 -2.70 4.94 2.55
N GLY A 176 -2.03 4.77 3.68
CA GLY A 176 -1.54 5.87 4.50
C GLY A 176 -2.66 6.77 5.02
N SER A 177 -2.61 8.08 4.76
CA SER A 177 -3.59 9.06 5.25
C SER A 177 -4.70 9.31 4.22
N GLY A 178 -5.92 8.86 4.52
CA GLY A 178 -7.06 8.90 3.59
C GLY A 178 -7.92 10.14 3.62
N GLY A 179 -7.82 10.99 4.64
CA GLY A 179 -8.79 12.05 4.90
C GLY A 179 -9.00 13.02 3.74
N GLY A 180 -7.90 13.49 3.14
CA GLY A 180 -7.94 14.39 1.99
C GLY A 180 -8.61 13.78 0.76
N LEU A 181 -8.26 12.51 0.45
CA LEU A 181 -8.79 11.80 -0.71
C LEU A 181 -10.27 11.47 -0.57
N PHE A 182 -10.70 11.03 0.62
CA PHE A 182 -12.12 10.78 0.89
C PHE A 182 -12.96 12.06 0.86
N SER A 183 -12.41 13.17 1.37
CA SER A 183 -13.07 14.46 1.25
C SER A 183 -13.24 14.91 -0.20
N GLN A 184 -12.26 14.63 -1.06
CA GLN A 184 -12.36 14.91 -2.49
C GLN A 184 -13.40 13.99 -3.15
N MET A 185 -13.40 12.71 -2.85
CA MET A 185 -14.37 11.73 -3.33
C MET A 185 -15.82 12.19 -3.05
N GLU A 186 -16.09 12.64 -1.82
CA GLU A 186 -17.42 13.15 -1.45
C GLU A 186 -17.80 14.43 -2.19
N LYS A 187 -16.85 15.34 -2.42
CA LYS A 187 -17.10 16.56 -3.23
C LYS A 187 -17.43 16.24 -4.69
N ASP A 188 -16.86 15.15 -5.20
CA ASP A 188 -17.11 14.66 -6.56
C ASP A 188 -18.45 13.89 -6.66
N GLY A 189 -19.18 13.77 -5.54
CA GLY A 189 -20.50 13.13 -5.47
C GLY A 189 -20.46 11.61 -5.34
N GLU A 190 -19.27 11.05 -5.07
CA GLU A 190 -19.11 9.62 -4.81
C GLU A 190 -19.30 9.33 -3.31
N GLU A 191 -20.11 8.35 -2.98
CA GLU A 191 -20.34 7.91 -1.62
C GLU A 191 -20.04 6.42 -1.46
N VAL A 192 -19.54 6.05 -0.26
CA VAL A 192 -19.25 4.68 0.11
C VAL A 192 -19.72 4.39 1.54
N ASP A 193 -19.91 3.11 1.86
CA ASP A 193 -20.37 2.67 3.18
C ASP A 193 -19.21 2.49 4.17
N LEU A 194 -18.01 2.24 3.66
CA LEU A 194 -16.82 1.97 4.47
C LEU A 194 -15.60 2.76 3.95
N TYR A 195 -14.88 3.40 4.84
CA TYR A 195 -13.52 3.91 4.60
C TYR A 195 -12.49 2.93 5.14
N PHE A 196 -11.60 2.48 4.29
CA PHE A 196 -10.45 1.65 4.64
C PHE A 196 -9.15 2.39 4.32
N THR A 197 -8.36 2.68 5.36
CA THR A 197 -7.16 3.52 5.25
C THR A 197 -6.15 3.21 6.36
N GLY A 198 -4.96 3.80 6.27
CA GLY A 198 -3.99 3.75 7.36
C GLY A 198 -4.42 4.60 8.55
N GLU A 199 -4.83 5.83 8.30
CA GLU A 199 -5.20 6.76 9.37
C GLU A 199 -6.24 7.80 8.94
N LEU A 200 -7.06 8.21 9.90
CA LEU A 200 -7.94 9.37 9.86
C LEU A 200 -7.82 10.14 11.17
N SER A 201 -8.01 11.43 11.11
CA SER A 201 -8.15 12.24 12.32
C SER A 201 -9.45 11.91 13.06
N HIS A 202 -9.51 12.24 14.35
CA HIS A 202 -10.73 12.08 15.16
C HIS A 202 -11.96 12.70 14.50
N HIS A 203 -11.82 13.92 13.97
CA HIS A 203 -12.95 14.64 13.37
C HIS A 203 -13.42 14.02 12.05
N GLU A 204 -12.51 13.48 11.23
CA GLU A 204 -12.85 12.79 9.99
C GLU A 204 -13.58 11.48 10.27
N ALA A 205 -13.09 10.70 11.24
CA ALA A 205 -13.75 9.47 11.66
C ALA A 205 -15.14 9.75 12.26
N LEU A 206 -15.27 10.79 13.10
CA LEU A 206 -16.56 11.22 13.66
C LEU A 206 -17.54 11.62 12.55
N ALA A 207 -17.11 12.46 11.60
CA ALA A 207 -17.93 12.87 10.48
C ALA A 207 -18.39 11.70 9.61
N ALA A 208 -17.55 10.67 9.44
CA ALA A 208 -17.90 9.46 8.70
C ALA A 208 -19.01 8.68 9.41
N ILE A 209 -18.88 8.40 10.71
CA ILE A 209 -19.90 7.64 11.45
C ILE A 209 -21.22 8.40 11.62
N GLU A 210 -21.19 9.73 11.72
CA GLU A 210 -22.39 10.59 11.72
C GLU A 210 -23.17 10.50 10.39
N LYS A 211 -22.46 10.26 9.27
CA LYS A 211 -23.05 9.99 7.95
C LYS A 211 -23.48 8.53 7.76
N GLY A 212 -23.38 7.70 8.80
CA GLY A 212 -23.72 6.28 8.74
C GLY A 212 -22.66 5.38 8.10
N LYS A 213 -21.45 5.88 7.88
CA LYS A 213 -20.34 5.13 7.29
C LYS A 213 -19.53 4.41 8.38
N CYS A 214 -18.90 3.31 8.01
CA CYS A 214 -17.90 2.63 8.84
C CYS A 214 -16.50 3.11 8.48
N VAL A 215 -15.54 2.94 9.41
CA VAL A 215 -14.13 3.25 9.21
C VAL A 215 -13.26 2.12 9.74
N ILE A 216 -12.26 1.70 8.97
CA ILE A 216 -11.18 0.81 9.40
C ILE A 216 -9.86 1.53 9.18
N CYS A 217 -9.06 1.67 10.24
CA CYS A 217 -7.73 2.25 10.21
C CYS A 217 -6.69 1.22 10.64
N LEU A 218 -5.55 1.17 9.95
CA LEU A 218 -4.50 0.16 10.20
C LEU A 218 -3.16 0.74 10.61
N PHE A 219 -3.09 2.04 10.88
CA PHE A 219 -1.87 2.84 10.93
C PHE A 219 -1.23 3.00 9.54
N HIS A 220 -0.44 4.07 9.38
CA HIS A 220 0.04 4.51 8.07
C HIS A 220 0.79 3.39 7.32
N SER A 221 1.94 3.00 7.85
CA SER A 221 2.83 2.06 7.18
C SER A 221 2.27 0.64 7.06
N ASN A 222 1.32 0.26 7.90
CA ASN A 222 0.73 -1.09 7.86
C ASN A 222 -0.14 -1.31 6.61
N THR A 223 -0.64 -0.24 5.98
CA THR A 223 -1.34 -0.32 4.70
C THR A 223 -0.41 -0.41 3.49
N GLU A 224 0.90 -0.22 3.68
CA GLU A 224 1.88 -0.07 2.60
C GLU A 224 2.88 -1.23 2.56
N ARG A 225 3.44 -1.59 3.71
CA ARG A 225 4.60 -2.49 3.78
C ARG A 225 4.35 -3.90 3.27
N GLY A 226 3.14 -4.43 3.46
CA GLY A 226 2.77 -5.74 2.94
C GLY A 226 2.90 -5.85 1.42
N PHE A 227 2.60 -4.77 0.70
CA PHE A 227 2.79 -4.67 -0.75
C PHE A 227 4.26 -4.76 -1.16
N LEU A 228 5.15 -4.13 -0.40
CA LEU A 228 6.59 -4.16 -0.69
C LEU A 228 7.14 -5.59 -0.70
N HIS A 229 6.75 -6.40 0.30
CA HIS A 229 7.18 -7.78 0.42
C HIS A 229 6.43 -8.73 -0.51
N GLY A 230 5.11 -8.59 -0.57
CA GLY A 230 4.23 -9.54 -1.25
C GLY A 230 4.17 -9.36 -2.77
N VAL A 231 4.44 -8.15 -3.25
CA VAL A 231 4.26 -7.81 -4.68
C VAL A 231 5.49 -7.10 -5.25
N LEU A 232 5.85 -5.93 -4.70
CA LEU A 232 6.83 -5.05 -5.35
C LEU A 232 8.23 -5.69 -5.42
N LYS A 233 8.64 -6.43 -4.39
CA LYS A 233 9.95 -7.12 -4.40
C LYS A 233 10.06 -8.05 -5.61
N GLY A 234 9.09 -8.93 -5.82
CA GLY A 234 9.09 -9.86 -6.95
C GLY A 234 9.06 -9.15 -8.31
N GLN A 235 8.25 -8.10 -8.45
CA GLN A 235 8.20 -7.28 -9.67
C GLN A 235 9.55 -6.60 -9.96
N LEU A 236 10.23 -6.09 -8.92
CA LEU A 236 11.55 -5.49 -9.07
C LEU A 236 12.62 -6.54 -9.43
N GLU A 237 12.60 -7.70 -8.80
CA GLU A 237 13.53 -8.79 -9.12
C GLU A 237 13.42 -9.19 -10.59
N GLU A 238 12.21 -9.38 -11.10
CA GLU A 238 11.96 -9.71 -12.52
C GLU A 238 12.40 -8.58 -13.45
N THR A 239 11.94 -7.36 -13.21
CA THR A 239 12.25 -6.20 -14.07
C THR A 239 13.75 -5.88 -14.08
N ILE A 240 14.41 -5.95 -12.92
CA ILE A 240 15.85 -5.68 -12.83
C ILE A 240 16.64 -6.78 -13.54
N ALA A 241 16.23 -8.04 -13.43
CA ALA A 241 16.90 -9.13 -14.13
C ALA A 241 16.89 -8.93 -15.64
N GLU A 242 15.73 -8.62 -16.21
CA GLU A 242 15.57 -8.37 -17.64
C GLU A 242 16.38 -7.14 -18.10
N GLU A 243 16.26 -6.04 -17.36
CA GLU A 243 16.93 -4.79 -17.71
C GLU A 243 18.45 -4.90 -17.54
N TRP A 244 18.94 -5.57 -16.49
CA TRP A 244 20.36 -5.78 -16.28
C TRP A 244 20.97 -6.67 -17.35
N GLU A 245 20.28 -7.71 -17.79
CA GLU A 245 20.71 -8.54 -18.91
C GLU A 245 20.79 -7.71 -20.22
N ARG A 246 19.81 -6.85 -20.47
CA ARG A 246 19.79 -5.96 -21.63
C ARG A 246 20.97 -4.99 -21.62
N VAL A 247 21.16 -4.28 -20.51
CA VAL A 247 22.25 -3.29 -20.34
C VAL A 247 23.61 -3.95 -20.49
N ARG A 248 23.85 -5.11 -19.87
CA ARG A 248 25.11 -5.84 -19.98
C ARG A 248 25.40 -6.20 -21.44
N LYS A 249 24.43 -6.70 -22.19
CA LYS A 249 24.60 -7.06 -23.60
C LYS A 249 24.93 -5.85 -24.47
N GLU A 250 24.29 -4.72 -24.24
CA GLU A 250 24.50 -3.49 -24.99
C GLU A 250 25.88 -2.87 -24.69
N GLU A 251 26.24 -2.75 -23.43
CA GLU A 251 27.48 -2.15 -23.00
C GLU A 251 28.71 -2.99 -23.41
N LEU A 252 28.63 -4.33 -23.33
CA LEU A 252 29.71 -5.22 -23.77
C LEU A 252 29.97 -5.16 -25.30
N GLN A 253 29.01 -4.70 -26.08
CA GLN A 253 29.16 -4.48 -27.53
C GLN A 253 29.70 -3.09 -27.88
N THR A 254 29.81 -2.19 -26.89
CA THR A 254 30.26 -0.82 -27.11
C THR A 254 31.80 -0.79 -27.24
N ASP A 255 32.30 -0.13 -28.27
CA ASP A 255 33.76 0.04 -28.48
C ASP A 255 34.38 0.94 -27.38
N GLY A 256 35.50 0.53 -26.83
CA GLY A 256 36.28 1.33 -25.89
C GLY A 256 35.90 1.13 -24.39
N VAL A 257 35.13 0.11 -24.08
CA VAL A 257 34.82 -0.29 -22.70
C VAL A 257 36.10 -0.70 -21.98
N SER A 258 36.36 -0.15 -20.78
CA SER A 258 37.50 -0.52 -19.98
C SER A 258 37.40 -1.97 -19.48
N GLU A 259 38.56 -2.62 -19.27
CA GLU A 259 38.57 -4.00 -18.73
C GLU A 259 37.89 -4.08 -17.36
N GLU A 260 38.05 -3.07 -16.50
CA GLU A 260 37.41 -2.98 -15.20
C GLU A 260 35.85 -2.93 -15.32
N LEU A 261 35.33 -2.23 -16.33
CA LEU A 261 33.90 -2.19 -16.59
C LEU A 261 33.39 -3.51 -17.16
N LYS A 262 34.19 -4.16 -18.04
CA LYS A 262 33.84 -5.49 -18.57
C LYS A 262 33.72 -6.52 -17.47
N GLU A 263 34.71 -6.56 -16.54
CA GLU A 263 34.66 -7.45 -15.38
C GLU A 263 33.39 -7.21 -14.54
N SER A 264 32.99 -5.94 -14.36
CA SER A 264 31.76 -5.60 -13.65
C SER A 264 30.50 -5.99 -14.39
N LEU A 265 30.50 -5.95 -15.73
CA LEU A 265 29.37 -6.35 -16.58
C LEU A 265 29.24 -7.88 -16.72
N GLU A 266 30.28 -8.66 -16.38
CA GLU A 266 30.22 -10.12 -16.30
C GLU A 266 29.45 -10.60 -15.05
N ASP A 267 29.35 -9.77 -14.02
CA ASP A 267 28.58 -10.11 -12.82
C ASP A 267 27.06 -10.00 -13.10
N GLU A 268 26.40 -11.16 -13.04
CA GLU A 268 24.97 -11.26 -13.21
C GLU A 268 24.18 -11.06 -11.92
N HIS A 269 24.88 -11.04 -10.78
CA HIS A 269 24.23 -11.03 -9.48
C HIS A 269 23.70 -9.64 -9.12
N PHE A 270 22.49 -9.62 -8.62
CA PHE A 270 21.87 -8.50 -7.93
C PHE A 270 21.00 -9.03 -6.79
N ASP A 271 20.67 -8.20 -5.84
CA ASP A 271 19.79 -8.53 -4.72
C ASP A 271 18.79 -7.41 -4.47
N VAL A 272 17.53 -7.78 -4.24
CA VAL A 272 16.46 -6.87 -3.88
C VAL A 272 15.99 -7.21 -2.47
N ALA A 273 16.24 -6.31 -1.54
CA ALA A 273 15.85 -6.47 -0.15
C ALA A 273 14.81 -5.41 0.27
N VAL A 274 13.82 -5.81 1.02
CA VAL A 274 12.90 -4.89 1.70
C VAL A 274 13.42 -4.64 3.11
N SER A 275 13.39 -3.39 3.56
CA SER A 275 13.85 -3.02 4.92
C SER A 275 13.05 -3.76 5.99
N GLU A 276 13.73 -4.48 6.86
CA GLU A 276 13.14 -5.20 7.99
C GLU A 276 13.08 -4.36 9.28
N VAL A 277 13.82 -3.25 9.31
CA VAL A 277 13.91 -2.39 10.51
C VAL A 277 12.90 -1.25 10.49
N ASP A 278 12.45 -0.86 9.31
CA ASP A 278 11.48 0.19 9.13
C ASP A 278 10.06 -0.32 9.46
N ARG A 279 9.25 0.49 10.14
CA ARG A 279 7.94 0.09 10.66
C ARG A 279 7.12 1.31 11.06
N ASP A 280 5.81 1.10 11.26
CA ASP A 280 4.94 2.12 11.80
C ASP A 280 5.43 2.57 13.19
N PRO A 281 5.47 3.90 13.48
CA PRO A 281 5.89 4.42 14.77
C PRO A 281 4.94 4.02 15.90
N TYR A 282 3.66 3.75 15.59
CA TYR A 282 2.67 3.33 16.57
C TYR A 282 2.63 1.81 16.70
N GLY A 283 2.34 1.34 17.92
CA GLY A 283 2.11 -0.06 18.24
C GLY A 283 0.86 -0.21 19.09
N ILE A 284 0.32 -1.43 19.10
CA ILE A 284 -0.81 -1.78 19.98
C ILE A 284 -0.26 -2.37 21.26
N MET A 285 -0.70 -1.83 22.39
CA MET A 285 -0.42 -2.37 23.73
C MET A 285 -1.66 -3.11 24.23
N ILE A 286 -1.47 -4.36 24.59
CA ILE A 286 -2.50 -5.19 25.21
C ILE A 286 -2.17 -5.36 26.70
N ALA A 287 -3.15 -5.23 27.56
CA ALA A 287 -2.97 -5.45 28.99
C ALA A 287 -2.53 -6.91 29.26
N LYS A 288 -1.60 -7.09 30.21
CA LYS A 288 -1.02 -8.41 30.49
C LYS A 288 -2.05 -9.46 30.93
N SER A 289 -3.21 -9.00 31.43
CA SER A 289 -4.36 -9.84 31.79
C SER A 289 -5.19 -10.34 30.63
N GLU A 290 -4.90 -9.85 29.42
CA GLU A 290 -5.65 -10.19 28.20
C GLU A 290 -4.81 -10.98 27.17
N VAL A 291 -3.58 -11.38 27.54
CA VAL A 291 -2.66 -12.16 26.70
C VAL A 291 -2.56 -13.62 27.22
#